data_bae69e676d71b3bc0e526adc9b06c6fe
#
_entry.id   bae69e676d71b3bc0e526adc9b06c6fe
#
_cell.length_a   1.000
_cell.length_b   1.000
_cell.length_c   1.000
_cell.angle_alpha   90.00
_cell.angle_beta   90.00
_cell.angle_gamma   90.00
#
_symmetry.space_group_name_H-M   'P 1'
#
loop_
_entity.id
_entity.type
_entity.pdbx_description
1 polymer ?
#
loop_
_entity_poly.entity_id
_entity_poly.type
_entity_poly.pdbx_seq_one_letter_code
_entity_poly.pdbx_strand_id
1 'polypeptide(L)'
;MWIESGKSCTFAKTFRNMRVLIINTSEKTGGAAIAARRLMESLHTAGTDVKMLVLHKESQSEQVIPVGKDWQKKCTFLWERLVIWTNNLFSRKNLFTVSIANTGFNVTKLPAFREADIIHLHWINQGMLSLNNIQEIFESGKPVVWTLHDMWECTAICHHAHTCTLFKSECRNCRFLRFPGNNDLAHRVFKKKQKLFSHASPLNIVAVSTWLSSQIQQSTLLKEKPVSVIPNTLSPTDFRMMDKELSRKELSLPDKHIILFGAARIDDPIKGVEYLLRAIRLLIEKKQFPQDKLHLALFGKIKYPEKLLNSIPVSYTYLGRIGDTNKLSQLYSAADVTVSASFYETFGQTLIEAQACGCIPVSFGNSGQADIIRHKENG
;
A
#
# COMPACT_ATOMS: atom_id res chain seq x y z
N MET A 1 -7.39 23.30 13.33
CA MET A 1 -7.16 24.66 13.83
C MET A 1 -5.80 24.68 14.53
N TRP A 2 -4.72 24.90 13.75
CA TRP A 2 -3.36 25.20 14.23
C TRP A 2 -2.75 26.17 13.24
N ILE A 3 -3.08 27.44 13.41
CA ILE A 3 -2.35 28.56 12.81
C ILE A 3 -1.98 29.44 14.02
N GLU A 4 -0.79 29.22 14.55
CA GLU A 4 -0.15 30.21 15.40
C GLU A 4 0.92 30.95 14.61
N SER A 5 0.75 32.24 14.64
CA SER A 5 1.43 33.28 13.90
C SER A 5 2.93 33.34 14.16
N GLY A 6 3.73 33.60 13.13
CA GLY A 6 5.11 34.11 13.18
C GLY A 6 6.22 33.08 12.90
N LYS A 7 6.05 31.79 13.19
CA LYS A 7 7.07 30.75 12.91
C LYS A 7 6.88 30.03 11.57
N SER A 8 5.72 30.17 10.95
CA SER A 8 5.35 29.50 9.70
C SER A 8 6.20 29.93 8.49
N CYS A 9 6.62 31.18 8.44
CA CYS A 9 7.31 31.72 7.26
C CYS A 9 8.78 31.27 7.14
N THR A 10 9.47 31.03 8.27
CA THR A 10 10.86 30.58 8.29
C THR A 10 10.97 29.09 7.98
N PHE A 11 10.04 28.28 8.50
CA PHE A 11 9.94 26.85 8.19
C PHE A 11 9.65 26.60 6.69
N ALA A 12 8.69 27.31 6.13
CA ALA A 12 8.34 27.18 4.70
C ALA A 12 9.49 27.61 3.77
N LYS A 13 10.32 28.60 4.14
CA LYS A 13 11.51 28.98 3.37
C LYS A 13 12.61 27.92 3.39
N THR A 14 12.79 27.21 4.50
CA THR A 14 13.82 26.16 4.65
C THR A 14 13.48 24.93 3.80
N PHE A 15 12.20 24.59 3.66
CA PHE A 15 11.78 23.45 2.84
C PHE A 15 11.87 23.70 1.32
N ARG A 16 11.76 24.96 0.86
CA ARG A 16 11.81 25.30 -0.59
C ARG A 16 13.14 24.96 -1.26
N ASN A 17 14.23 24.81 -0.53
CA ASN A 17 15.54 24.52 -1.08
C ASN A 17 16.00 23.08 -0.86
N MET A 18 15.19 22.21 -0.23
CA MET A 18 15.54 20.81 -0.02
C MET A 18 15.18 19.95 -1.23
N ARG A 19 16.13 19.09 -1.62
CA ARG A 19 15.96 18.12 -2.69
C ARG A 19 15.63 16.75 -2.08
N VAL A 20 14.45 16.25 -2.37
CA VAL A 20 13.96 14.97 -1.86
C VAL A 20 13.99 13.93 -2.96
N LEU A 21 14.58 12.77 -2.68
CA LEU A 21 14.54 11.62 -3.57
C LEU A 21 13.65 10.53 -2.98
N ILE A 22 12.49 10.33 -3.57
CA ILE A 22 11.60 9.22 -3.25
C ILE A 22 12.07 7.97 -4.01
N ILE A 23 12.11 6.81 -3.33
CA ILE A 23 12.47 5.53 -3.94
C ILE A 23 11.33 4.54 -3.71
N ASN A 24 10.76 4.03 -4.81
CA ASN A 24 9.68 3.04 -4.79
C ASN A 24 9.82 2.09 -5.99
N THR A 25 9.28 0.88 -5.90
CA THR A 25 9.41 -0.10 -6.99
C THR A 25 8.60 0.28 -8.22
N SER A 26 7.39 0.77 -8.06
CA SER A 26 6.47 1.11 -9.16
C SER A 26 5.97 2.54 -9.03
N GLU A 27 5.65 3.18 -10.15
CA GLU A 27 5.09 4.54 -10.14
C GLU A 27 3.61 4.55 -9.79
N LYS A 28 2.81 3.66 -10.39
CA LYS A 28 1.34 3.67 -10.29
C LYS A 28 0.72 2.36 -9.84
N THR A 29 1.49 1.27 -9.87
CA THR A 29 0.93 -0.06 -9.60
C THR A 29 1.03 -0.42 -8.12
N GLY A 30 -0.13 -0.49 -7.44
CA GLY A 30 -0.28 -0.84 -6.02
C GLY A 30 -0.45 0.35 -5.09
N GLY A 31 -0.99 0.10 -3.89
CA GLY A 31 -1.33 1.15 -2.93
C GLY A 31 -0.12 1.98 -2.46
N ALA A 32 1.03 1.33 -2.26
CA ALA A 32 2.27 2.01 -1.90
C ALA A 32 2.75 2.97 -3.01
N ALA A 33 2.65 2.55 -4.28
CA ALA A 33 3.03 3.35 -5.43
C ALA A 33 2.14 4.60 -5.56
N ILE A 34 0.83 4.42 -5.43
CA ILE A 34 -0.14 5.53 -5.45
C ILE A 34 0.16 6.52 -4.32
N ALA A 35 0.42 6.02 -3.09
CA ALA A 35 0.74 6.88 -1.96
C ALA A 35 2.05 7.65 -2.14
N ALA A 36 3.13 6.98 -2.60
CA ALA A 36 4.41 7.60 -2.88
C ALA A 36 4.31 8.68 -3.96
N ARG A 37 3.55 8.40 -5.02
CA ARG A 37 3.30 9.36 -6.10
C ARG A 37 2.50 10.57 -5.63
N ARG A 38 1.41 10.37 -4.90
CA ARG A 38 0.62 11.48 -4.32
C ARG A 38 1.46 12.37 -3.41
N LEU A 39 2.36 11.76 -2.62
CA LEU A 39 3.31 12.50 -1.79
C LEU A 39 4.27 13.31 -2.66
N MET A 40 4.85 12.72 -3.72
CA MET A 40 5.72 13.42 -4.67
C MET A 40 5.00 14.63 -5.27
N GLU A 41 3.78 14.45 -5.77
CA GLU A 41 2.97 15.51 -6.38
C GLU A 41 2.64 16.62 -5.36
N SER A 42 2.31 16.25 -4.12
CA SER A 42 2.04 17.21 -3.04
C SER A 42 3.27 18.03 -2.65
N LEU A 43 4.44 17.38 -2.54
CA LEU A 43 5.71 18.05 -2.25
C LEU A 43 6.12 19.00 -3.38
N HIS A 44 5.95 18.56 -4.63
CA HIS A 44 6.23 19.39 -5.81
C HIS A 44 5.30 20.62 -5.85
N THR A 45 4.01 20.45 -5.61
CA THR A 45 3.04 21.55 -5.53
C THR A 45 3.37 22.53 -4.40
N ALA A 46 3.93 22.02 -3.29
CA ALA A 46 4.40 22.85 -2.19
C ALA A 46 5.73 23.58 -2.47
N GLY A 47 6.33 23.37 -3.66
CA GLY A 47 7.57 24.03 -4.11
C GLY A 47 8.84 23.32 -3.66
N THR A 48 8.77 22.05 -3.25
CA THR A 48 9.95 21.21 -2.93
C THR A 48 10.50 20.61 -4.22
N ASP A 49 11.83 20.61 -4.39
CA ASP A 49 12.46 19.86 -5.49
C ASP A 49 12.43 18.37 -5.15
N VAL A 50 11.55 17.63 -5.81
CA VAL A 50 11.32 16.21 -5.56
C VAL A 50 11.45 15.39 -6.84
N LYS A 51 12.22 14.30 -6.76
CA LYS A 51 12.35 13.30 -7.81
C LYS A 51 11.96 11.92 -7.25
N MET A 52 11.52 11.02 -8.12
CA MET A 52 11.13 9.66 -7.74
C MET A 52 11.87 8.63 -8.60
N LEU A 53 12.62 7.72 -7.97
CA LEU A 53 13.25 6.58 -8.63
C LEU A 53 12.30 5.37 -8.59
N VAL A 54 12.08 4.75 -9.75
CA VAL A 54 11.22 3.56 -9.88
C VAL A 54 11.82 2.52 -10.82
N LEU A 55 11.46 1.24 -10.66
CA LEU A 55 11.72 0.23 -11.71
C LEU A 55 10.73 0.40 -12.88
N HIS A 56 9.46 0.61 -12.57
CA HIS A 56 8.38 0.65 -13.55
C HIS A 56 7.80 2.07 -13.61
N LYS A 57 8.27 2.84 -14.60
CA LYS A 57 7.73 4.14 -14.95
C LYS A 57 6.54 3.96 -15.87
N GLU A 58 5.42 4.62 -15.56
CA GLU A 58 4.15 4.49 -16.28
C GLU A 58 3.64 5.85 -16.81
N SER A 59 4.35 6.95 -16.52
CA SER A 59 4.01 8.31 -16.99
C SER A 59 5.13 8.95 -17.81
N GLN A 60 4.86 10.12 -18.37
CA GLN A 60 5.85 10.96 -19.04
C GLN A 60 6.46 12.02 -18.10
N SER A 61 6.15 11.98 -16.80
CA SER A 61 6.66 12.95 -15.82
C SER A 61 8.19 12.94 -15.78
N GLU A 62 8.81 14.14 -15.85
CA GLU A 62 10.26 14.31 -15.75
C GLU A 62 10.78 14.07 -14.33
N GLN A 63 9.93 14.24 -13.31
CA GLN A 63 10.26 13.96 -11.90
C GLN A 63 10.43 12.45 -11.64
N VAL A 64 9.88 11.59 -12.49
CA VAL A 64 9.97 10.14 -12.33
C VAL A 64 11.09 9.57 -13.20
N ILE A 65 12.06 8.96 -12.57
CA ILE A 65 13.28 8.44 -13.19
C ILE A 65 13.29 6.91 -13.11
N PRO A 66 13.30 6.19 -14.25
CA PRO A 66 13.40 4.75 -14.25
C PRO A 66 14.82 4.28 -13.93
N VAL A 67 14.94 3.21 -13.14
CA VAL A 67 16.21 2.57 -12.81
C VAL A 67 16.37 1.26 -13.58
N GLY A 68 17.56 1.06 -14.14
CA GLY A 68 17.92 -0.16 -14.84
C GLY A 68 17.24 -0.37 -16.20
N LYS A 69 17.80 -1.27 -16.98
CA LYS A 69 17.24 -1.71 -18.26
C LYS A 69 16.19 -2.80 -18.03
N ASP A 70 15.24 -2.99 -18.92
CA ASP A 70 14.13 -3.94 -18.73
C ASP A 70 14.58 -5.39 -18.53
N TRP A 71 15.62 -5.83 -19.19
CA TRP A 71 16.19 -7.15 -18.96
C TRP A 71 16.80 -7.30 -17.55
N GLN A 72 17.45 -6.23 -17.02
CA GLN A 72 18.01 -6.23 -15.66
C GLN A 72 16.91 -6.33 -14.61
N LYS A 73 15.81 -5.57 -14.79
CA LYS A 73 14.63 -5.63 -13.92
C LYS A 73 14.02 -7.03 -13.87
N LYS A 74 13.92 -7.68 -15.05
CA LYS A 74 13.46 -9.08 -15.13
C LYS A 74 14.44 -10.03 -14.43
N CYS A 75 15.74 -9.86 -14.62
CA CYS A 75 16.75 -10.69 -13.98
C CYS A 75 16.73 -10.55 -12.46
N THR A 76 16.68 -9.33 -11.92
CA THR A 76 16.62 -9.10 -10.47
C THR A 76 15.36 -9.74 -9.87
N PHE A 77 14.20 -9.52 -10.48
CA PHE A 77 12.94 -10.12 -10.02
C PHE A 77 13.00 -11.65 -10.05
N LEU A 78 13.43 -12.26 -11.18
CA LEU A 78 13.48 -13.70 -11.34
C LEU A 78 14.51 -14.34 -10.42
N TRP A 79 15.65 -13.68 -10.19
CA TRP A 79 16.68 -14.18 -9.28
C TRP A 79 16.16 -14.26 -7.84
N GLU A 80 15.47 -13.24 -7.36
CA GLU A 80 14.86 -13.29 -6.02
C GLU A 80 13.86 -14.47 -5.93
N ARG A 81 12.99 -14.62 -6.93
CA ARG A 81 12.02 -15.73 -6.98
C ARG A 81 12.70 -17.09 -7.05
N LEU A 82 13.78 -17.22 -7.82
CA LEU A 82 14.57 -18.45 -7.91
C LEU A 82 15.16 -18.83 -6.54
N VAL A 83 15.77 -17.88 -5.83
CA VAL A 83 16.35 -18.13 -4.52
C VAL A 83 15.28 -18.52 -3.49
N ILE A 84 14.11 -17.88 -3.50
CA ILE A 84 12.99 -18.28 -2.65
C ILE A 84 12.52 -19.67 -3.02
N TRP A 85 12.36 -19.98 -4.29
CA TRP A 85 11.85 -21.25 -4.80
C TRP A 85 12.77 -22.42 -4.44
N THR A 86 14.08 -22.28 -4.63
CA THR A 86 15.07 -23.30 -4.26
C THR A 86 15.13 -23.53 -2.75
N ASN A 87 15.12 -22.44 -1.93
CA ASN A 87 15.10 -22.56 -0.48
C ASN A 87 13.74 -23.06 0.06
N ASN A 88 12.69 -23.04 -0.76
CA ASN A 88 11.38 -23.60 -0.43
C ASN A 88 11.18 -24.99 -1.07
N LEU A 89 12.26 -25.71 -1.36
CA LEU A 89 12.33 -27.02 -1.99
C LEU A 89 11.41 -27.10 -3.23
N PHE A 90 11.62 -26.16 -4.17
CA PHE A 90 10.92 -26.06 -5.44
C PHE A 90 9.40 -25.88 -5.33
N SER A 91 8.90 -25.48 -4.15
CA SER A 91 7.48 -25.17 -3.96
C SER A 91 7.15 -23.77 -4.47
N ARG A 92 6.04 -23.66 -5.20
CA ARG A 92 5.47 -22.38 -5.63
C ARG A 92 4.56 -21.75 -4.57
N LYS A 93 4.31 -22.46 -3.47
CA LYS A 93 3.48 -21.93 -2.37
C LYS A 93 4.15 -20.69 -1.76
N ASN A 94 3.39 -19.62 -1.59
CA ASN A 94 3.83 -18.34 -1.04
C ASN A 94 4.99 -17.64 -1.78
N LEU A 95 5.33 -18.06 -3.01
CA LEU A 95 6.47 -17.52 -3.79
C LEU A 95 6.39 -15.98 -3.98
N PHE A 96 5.17 -15.42 -4.04
CA PHE A 96 4.93 -13.99 -4.25
C PHE A 96 4.40 -13.26 -3.00
N THR A 97 4.29 -13.96 -1.87
CA THR A 97 3.84 -13.38 -0.60
C THR A 97 4.98 -13.00 0.33
N VAL A 98 6.21 -13.33 -0.07
CA VAL A 98 7.42 -13.03 0.68
C VAL A 98 8.46 -12.35 -0.21
N SER A 99 9.34 -11.53 0.40
CA SER A 99 10.48 -10.89 -0.24
C SER A 99 11.70 -11.01 0.64
N ILE A 100 12.85 -11.27 0.04
CA ILE A 100 14.12 -11.46 0.76
C ILE A 100 15.14 -10.37 0.46
N ALA A 101 14.85 -9.50 -0.50
CA ALA A 101 15.69 -8.38 -0.92
C ALA A 101 17.17 -8.76 -1.09
N ASN A 102 17.43 -9.89 -1.79
CA ASN A 102 18.77 -10.40 -2.04
C ASN A 102 19.42 -9.84 -3.31
N THR A 103 18.66 -9.07 -4.07
CA THR A 103 19.09 -8.44 -5.33
C THR A 103 18.38 -7.10 -5.52
N GLY A 104 19.00 -6.19 -6.26
CA GLY A 104 18.48 -4.84 -6.53
C GLY A 104 19.50 -3.97 -7.24
N PHE A 105 19.18 -2.70 -7.36
CA PHE A 105 20.03 -1.72 -8.04
C PHE A 105 20.77 -0.84 -7.04
N ASN A 106 22.05 -0.59 -7.29
CA ASN A 106 22.80 0.40 -6.54
C ASN A 106 22.42 1.80 -7.01
N VAL A 107 21.53 2.45 -6.25
CA VAL A 107 21.02 3.79 -6.56
C VAL A 107 21.97 4.91 -6.09
N THR A 108 22.93 4.63 -5.19
CA THR A 108 23.83 5.64 -4.61
C THR A 108 24.76 6.26 -5.65
N LYS A 109 24.96 5.55 -6.78
CA LYS A 109 25.79 6.01 -7.90
C LYS A 109 25.04 6.96 -8.85
N LEU A 110 23.72 7.06 -8.76
CA LEU A 110 22.91 7.87 -9.65
C LEU A 110 23.03 9.37 -9.32
N PRO A 111 23.03 10.27 -10.33
CA PRO A 111 23.06 11.71 -10.08
C PRO A 111 21.94 12.16 -9.14
N ALA A 112 20.70 11.72 -9.36
CA ALA A 112 19.56 12.05 -8.52
C ALA A 112 19.76 11.69 -7.04
N PHE A 113 20.47 10.59 -6.73
CA PHE A 113 20.81 10.24 -5.35
C PHE A 113 21.88 11.17 -4.77
N ARG A 114 22.91 11.47 -5.55
CA ARG A 114 24.02 12.35 -5.10
C ARG A 114 23.54 13.76 -4.81
N GLU A 115 22.64 14.27 -5.65
CA GLU A 115 22.05 15.60 -5.53
C GLU A 115 21.06 15.72 -4.38
N ALA A 116 20.38 14.64 -4.01
CA ALA A 116 19.35 14.66 -2.97
C ALA A 116 19.92 15.01 -1.59
N ASP A 117 19.18 15.79 -0.83
CA ASP A 117 19.47 16.13 0.57
C ASP A 117 18.79 15.14 1.53
N ILE A 118 17.64 14.58 1.13
CA ILE A 118 16.87 13.59 1.89
C ILE A 118 16.52 12.41 0.98
N ILE A 119 16.68 11.19 1.49
CA ILE A 119 16.25 9.97 0.82
C ILE A 119 14.96 9.48 1.49
N HIS A 120 13.89 9.33 0.71
CA HIS A 120 12.60 8.86 1.19
C HIS A 120 12.26 7.50 0.59
N LEU A 121 12.41 6.44 1.39
CA LEU A 121 12.08 5.07 0.98
C LEU A 121 10.59 4.80 1.19
N HIS A 122 10.00 4.12 0.21
CA HIS A 122 8.66 3.55 0.30
C HIS A 122 8.72 2.03 0.14
N TRP A 123 8.02 1.45 -0.81
CA TRP A 123 8.01 0.01 -1.05
C TRP A 123 9.12 -0.36 -2.05
N ILE A 124 10.19 -1.05 -1.58
CA ILE A 124 11.45 -1.24 -2.32
C ILE A 124 11.73 -2.69 -2.70
N ASN A 125 10.75 -3.56 -2.54
CA ASN A 125 10.90 -4.99 -2.79
C ASN A 125 10.84 -5.35 -4.29
N GLN A 126 10.87 -6.63 -4.61
CA GLN A 126 10.79 -7.19 -5.96
C GLN A 126 11.91 -6.73 -6.89
N GLY A 127 13.14 -6.64 -6.37
CA GLY A 127 14.32 -6.35 -7.16
C GLY A 127 14.65 -4.86 -7.32
N MET A 128 13.98 -3.96 -6.58
CA MET A 128 14.36 -2.54 -6.55
C MET A 128 15.62 -2.32 -5.72
N LEU A 129 15.61 -2.70 -4.45
CA LEU A 129 16.78 -2.63 -3.57
C LEU A 129 17.05 -3.98 -2.91
N SER A 130 18.31 -4.35 -2.83
CA SER A 130 18.78 -5.42 -1.94
C SER A 130 19.06 -4.87 -0.54
N LEU A 131 19.20 -5.78 0.46
CA LEU A 131 19.65 -5.38 1.80
C LEU A 131 21.01 -4.68 1.77
N ASN A 132 21.92 -5.11 0.87
CA ASN A 132 23.20 -4.45 0.68
C ASN A 132 23.04 -3.03 0.10
N ASN A 133 22.14 -2.84 -0.86
CA ASN A 133 21.88 -1.50 -1.41
C ASN A 133 21.25 -0.57 -0.36
N ILE A 134 20.41 -1.09 0.53
CA ILE A 134 19.87 -0.32 1.66
C ILE A 134 20.99 0.04 2.65
N GLN A 135 21.93 -0.87 2.89
CA GLN A 135 23.10 -0.59 3.70
C GLN A 135 23.94 0.54 3.10
N GLU A 136 24.22 0.51 1.79
CA GLU A 136 24.95 1.58 1.08
C GLU A 136 24.23 2.94 1.19
N ILE A 137 22.87 2.94 1.18
CA ILE A 137 22.09 4.16 1.41
C ILE A 137 22.30 4.69 2.83
N PHE A 138 22.26 3.82 3.86
CA PHE A 138 22.51 4.24 5.24
C PHE A 138 23.95 4.72 5.45
N GLU A 139 24.93 4.05 4.84
CA GLU A 139 26.34 4.41 4.90
C GLU A 139 26.67 5.71 4.16
N SER A 140 25.79 6.19 3.27
CA SER A 140 25.96 7.48 2.61
C SER A 140 25.89 8.69 3.55
N GLY A 141 25.41 8.50 4.79
CA GLY A 141 25.22 9.54 5.79
C GLY A 141 24.06 10.50 5.51
N LYS A 142 23.33 10.34 4.40
CA LYS A 142 22.16 11.16 4.10
C LYS A 142 21.00 10.81 5.04
N PRO A 143 20.19 11.79 5.50
CA PRO A 143 18.96 11.52 6.24
C PRO A 143 18.02 10.61 5.44
N VAL A 144 17.55 9.55 6.08
CA VAL A 144 16.61 8.61 5.49
C VAL A 144 15.28 8.66 6.23
N VAL A 145 14.21 8.87 5.48
CA VAL A 145 12.82 8.67 5.90
C VAL A 145 12.33 7.40 5.23
N TRP A 146 11.67 6.50 5.97
CA TRP A 146 11.09 5.29 5.40
C TRP A 146 9.61 5.19 5.76
N THR A 147 8.74 5.42 4.77
CA THR A 147 7.30 5.23 4.93
C THR A 147 6.95 3.76 4.67
N LEU A 148 6.45 3.09 5.68
CA LEU A 148 6.05 1.69 5.63
C LEU A 148 4.61 1.57 5.14
N HIS A 149 4.43 0.73 4.12
CA HIS A 149 3.13 0.42 3.52
C HIS A 149 2.63 -0.99 3.83
N ASP A 150 3.49 -1.83 4.39
CA ASP A 150 3.18 -3.16 4.89
C ASP A 150 4.11 -3.51 6.07
N MET A 151 4.17 -4.77 6.48
CA MET A 151 4.97 -5.19 7.62
C MET A 151 6.35 -5.75 7.23
N TRP A 152 6.77 -5.65 5.97
CA TRP A 152 8.00 -6.31 5.55
C TRP A 152 9.23 -5.84 6.33
N GLU A 153 9.33 -4.58 6.63
CA GLU A 153 10.43 -3.99 7.41
C GLU A 153 10.44 -4.51 8.85
N CYS A 154 9.25 -4.76 9.40
CA CYS A 154 9.06 -5.28 10.77
C CYS A 154 9.34 -6.77 10.89
N THR A 155 9.27 -7.52 9.79
CA THR A 155 9.37 -8.97 9.72
C THR A 155 10.67 -9.42 9.04
N ALA A 156 10.89 -10.74 8.93
CA ALA A 156 12.01 -11.24 8.13
C ALA A 156 11.75 -11.14 6.63
N ILE A 157 10.65 -11.75 6.15
CA ILE A 157 10.38 -11.93 4.72
C ILE A 157 8.94 -11.68 4.31
N CYS A 158 7.98 -11.69 5.25
CA CYS A 158 6.56 -11.57 4.92
C CYS A 158 6.08 -10.12 4.94
N HIS A 159 5.15 -9.79 4.03
CA HIS A 159 4.52 -8.47 3.95
C HIS A 159 3.40 -8.29 4.97
N HIS A 160 2.81 -9.39 5.44
CA HIS A 160 1.82 -9.41 6.52
C HIS A 160 2.09 -10.60 7.44
N ALA A 161 2.20 -10.34 8.72
CA ALA A 161 2.46 -11.38 9.72
C ALA A 161 1.21 -12.24 10.01
N HIS A 162 0.01 -11.74 9.70
CA HIS A 162 -1.27 -12.36 10.09
C HIS A 162 -1.30 -12.63 11.59
N THR A 163 -1.48 -13.88 12.00
CA THR A 163 -1.48 -14.32 13.40
C THR A 163 -0.08 -14.64 13.94
N CYS A 164 0.98 -14.48 13.13
CA CYS A 164 2.35 -14.77 13.57
C CYS A 164 2.88 -13.61 14.42
N THR A 165 3.42 -13.94 15.60
CA THR A 165 3.99 -12.98 16.56
C THR A 165 5.52 -13.05 16.63
N LEU A 166 6.16 -13.91 15.86
CA LEU A 166 7.62 -14.14 15.95
C LEU A 166 8.48 -12.93 15.56
N PHE A 167 7.93 -11.97 14.80
CA PHE A 167 8.62 -10.72 14.51
C PHE A 167 8.86 -9.85 15.77
N LYS A 168 8.10 -10.10 16.85
CA LYS A 168 8.26 -9.43 18.15
C LYS A 168 9.47 -9.94 18.93
N SER A 169 9.98 -11.09 18.57
CA SER A 169 11.16 -11.72 19.18
C SER A 169 12.22 -12.07 18.11
N GLU A 170 12.06 -13.16 17.41
CA GLU A 170 12.97 -13.62 16.37
C GLU A 170 12.21 -14.43 15.31
N CYS A 171 12.26 -13.97 14.05
CA CYS A 171 11.66 -14.71 12.96
C CYS A 171 12.45 -15.98 12.66
N ARG A 172 11.82 -17.12 12.87
CA ARG A 172 12.28 -18.48 12.55
C ARG A 172 11.07 -19.40 12.45
N ASN A 173 11.23 -20.66 12.06
CA ASN A 173 10.12 -21.60 11.88
C ASN A 173 8.97 -20.96 11.05
N CYS A 174 9.32 -20.35 9.92
CA CYS A 174 8.42 -19.47 9.18
C CYS A 174 7.30 -20.23 8.49
N ARG A 175 6.04 -19.96 8.86
CA ARG A 175 4.82 -20.57 8.28
C ARG A 175 4.66 -20.38 6.78
N PHE A 176 5.34 -19.41 6.19
CA PHE A 176 5.31 -19.16 4.74
C PHE A 176 6.27 -20.06 3.95
N LEU A 177 7.19 -20.73 4.63
CA LEU A 177 8.09 -21.72 4.03
C LEU A 177 7.48 -23.11 4.12
N ARG A 178 7.82 -23.95 3.15
CA ARG A 178 7.36 -25.34 3.12
C ARG A 178 7.97 -26.18 4.25
N PHE A 179 9.23 -25.88 4.58
CA PHE A 179 9.99 -26.54 5.63
C PHE A 179 10.49 -25.50 6.62
N PRO A 180 9.66 -25.13 7.61
CA PRO A 180 10.08 -24.27 8.70
C PRO A 180 11.20 -24.90 9.50
N GLY A 181 12.11 -24.09 10.04
CA GLY A 181 13.21 -24.56 10.86
C GLY A 181 13.86 -23.42 11.64
N ASN A 182 14.67 -23.74 12.63
CA ASN A 182 15.35 -22.74 13.45
C ASN A 182 16.35 -21.90 12.66
N ASN A 183 16.90 -22.41 11.57
CA ASN A 183 17.82 -21.70 10.68
C ASN A 183 17.29 -21.67 9.24
N ASP A 184 16.01 -21.45 9.07
CA ASP A 184 15.37 -21.35 7.79
C ASP A 184 15.72 -20.04 7.05
N LEU A 185 15.21 -19.87 5.84
CA LEU A 185 15.46 -18.66 5.03
C LEU A 185 15.01 -17.41 5.76
N ALA A 186 13.87 -17.46 6.49
CA ALA A 186 13.36 -16.32 7.23
C ALA A 186 14.32 -15.92 8.37
N HIS A 187 14.84 -16.88 9.11
CA HIS A 187 15.82 -16.62 10.18
C HIS A 187 17.10 -15.95 9.63
N ARG A 188 17.63 -16.46 8.52
CA ARG A 188 18.84 -15.90 7.90
C ARG A 188 18.62 -14.46 7.42
N VAL A 189 17.46 -14.18 6.83
CA VAL A 189 17.11 -12.80 6.40
C VAL A 189 16.87 -11.90 7.62
N PHE A 190 16.22 -12.43 8.69
CA PHE A 190 16.03 -11.70 9.94
C PHE A 190 17.36 -11.22 10.53
N LYS A 191 18.36 -12.11 10.62
CA LYS A 191 19.69 -11.75 11.13
C LYS A 191 20.39 -10.68 10.28
N LYS A 192 20.24 -10.76 8.95
CA LYS A 192 20.76 -9.71 8.04
C LYS A 192 20.07 -8.36 8.29
N LYS A 193 18.73 -8.35 8.42
CA LYS A 193 17.99 -7.13 8.73
C LYS A 193 18.33 -6.58 10.12
N GLN A 194 18.50 -7.46 11.11
CA GLN A 194 18.94 -7.05 12.46
C GLN A 194 20.24 -6.29 12.41
N LYS A 195 21.25 -6.83 11.69
CA LYS A 195 22.54 -6.15 11.48
C LYS A 195 22.36 -4.84 10.70
N LEU A 196 21.55 -4.83 9.64
CA LEU A 196 21.27 -3.66 8.82
C LEU A 196 20.68 -2.52 9.66
N PHE A 197 19.61 -2.79 10.42
CA PHE A 197 18.93 -1.76 11.20
C PHE A 197 19.68 -1.32 12.44
N SER A 198 20.57 -2.15 13.03
CA SER A 198 21.40 -1.73 14.17
C SER A 198 22.38 -0.61 13.79
N HIS A 199 22.79 -0.52 12.52
CA HIS A 199 23.71 0.51 12.03
C HIS A 199 23.00 1.65 11.27
N ALA A 200 21.67 1.58 11.10
CA ALA A 200 20.92 2.59 10.36
C ALA A 200 20.75 3.88 11.18
N SER A 201 21.50 4.92 10.82
CA SER A 201 21.41 6.27 11.39
C SER A 201 21.92 7.29 10.39
N PRO A 202 21.19 8.40 10.18
CA PRO A 202 19.88 8.74 10.73
C PRO A 202 18.72 8.09 9.92
N LEU A 203 17.90 7.26 10.55
CA LEU A 203 16.71 6.65 9.96
C LEU A 203 15.46 7.03 10.77
N ASN A 204 14.49 7.66 10.12
CA ASN A 204 13.17 7.97 10.66
C ASN A 204 12.10 7.11 9.97
N ILE A 205 11.28 6.43 10.75
CA ILE A 205 10.20 5.58 10.23
C ILE A 205 8.89 6.37 10.22
N VAL A 206 8.15 6.27 9.13
CA VAL A 206 6.79 6.76 9.03
C VAL A 206 5.84 5.56 8.93
N ALA A 207 4.91 5.46 9.87
CA ALA A 207 3.80 4.53 9.83
C ALA A 207 2.57 5.23 9.25
N VAL A 208 1.90 4.59 8.28
CA VAL A 208 0.71 5.16 7.63
C VAL A 208 -0.56 5.04 8.49
N SER A 209 -0.48 4.38 9.64
CA SER A 209 -1.57 4.23 10.61
C SER A 209 -1.05 3.97 12.03
N THR A 210 -1.89 4.20 13.03
CA THR A 210 -1.58 3.88 14.43
C THR A 210 -1.40 2.38 14.64
N TRP A 211 -2.19 1.56 13.92
CA TRP A 211 -2.02 0.11 13.93
C TRP A 211 -0.62 -0.30 13.46
N LEU A 212 -0.15 0.23 12.32
CA LEU A 212 1.18 -0.09 11.80
C LEU A 212 2.28 0.40 12.75
N SER A 213 2.14 1.60 13.32
CA SER A 213 3.03 2.12 14.36
C SER A 213 3.14 1.16 15.55
N SER A 214 2.03 0.62 16.01
CA SER A 214 2.02 -0.39 17.06
C SER A 214 2.76 -1.69 16.67
N GLN A 215 2.67 -2.12 15.40
CA GLN A 215 3.42 -3.28 14.92
C GLN A 215 4.94 -2.98 14.87
N ILE A 216 5.33 -1.77 14.44
CA ILE A 216 6.73 -1.33 14.41
C ILE A 216 7.33 -1.31 15.82
N GLN A 217 6.64 -0.73 16.78
CA GLN A 217 7.07 -0.62 18.18
C GLN A 217 7.24 -2.00 18.87
N GLN A 218 6.51 -3.02 18.39
CA GLN A 218 6.63 -4.39 18.85
C GLN A 218 7.69 -5.21 18.11
N SER A 219 8.17 -4.73 16.96
CA SER A 219 9.17 -5.45 16.16
C SER A 219 10.56 -5.33 16.75
N THR A 220 11.23 -6.44 17.00
CA THR A 220 12.65 -6.46 17.44
C THR A 220 13.59 -5.79 16.46
N LEU A 221 13.21 -5.68 15.21
CA LEU A 221 14.04 -5.03 14.18
C LEU A 221 13.97 -3.50 14.25
N LEU A 222 12.83 -2.93 14.62
CA LEU A 222 12.56 -1.50 14.46
C LEU A 222 12.13 -0.76 15.74
N LYS A 223 11.85 -1.45 16.83
CA LYS A 223 11.32 -0.86 18.08
C LYS A 223 12.14 0.30 18.66
N GLU A 224 13.45 0.32 18.38
CA GLU A 224 14.37 1.37 18.87
C GLU A 224 14.49 2.56 17.87
N LYS A 225 13.80 2.51 16.71
CA LYS A 225 13.83 3.59 15.74
C LYS A 225 12.74 4.61 16.01
N PRO A 226 12.99 5.91 15.76
CA PRO A 226 11.95 6.93 15.86
C PRO A 226 10.85 6.66 14.84
N VAL A 227 9.60 6.66 15.31
CA VAL A 227 8.41 6.40 14.50
C VAL A 227 7.44 7.56 14.62
N SER A 228 7.00 8.07 13.47
CA SER A 228 5.91 9.05 13.37
C SER A 228 4.72 8.43 12.64
N VAL A 229 3.51 8.74 13.08
CA VAL A 229 2.29 8.34 12.34
C VAL A 229 1.91 9.47 11.40
N ILE A 230 1.99 9.22 10.09
CA ILE A 230 1.61 10.17 9.04
C ILE A 230 0.76 9.41 8.02
N PRO A 231 -0.56 9.65 7.98
CA PRO A 231 -1.47 9.01 7.03
C PRO A 231 -1.10 9.31 5.56
N ASN A 232 -1.49 8.42 4.66
CA ASN A 232 -1.32 8.65 3.24
C ASN A 232 -2.13 9.87 2.79
N THR A 233 -1.57 10.64 1.88
CA THR A 233 -2.21 11.84 1.33
C THR A 233 -3.29 11.50 0.31
N LEU A 234 -4.29 12.37 0.22
CA LEU A 234 -5.31 12.36 -0.82
C LEU A 234 -5.39 13.75 -1.45
N SER A 235 -5.44 13.80 -2.77
CA SER A 235 -5.65 15.04 -3.51
C SER A 235 -7.14 15.39 -3.53
N PRO A 236 -7.58 16.53 -2.98
CA PRO A 236 -8.98 16.93 -3.00
C PRO A 236 -9.45 17.36 -4.41
N THR A 237 -8.55 17.61 -5.34
CA THR A 237 -8.88 17.86 -6.74
C THR A 237 -9.18 16.57 -7.49
N ASP A 238 -8.53 15.47 -7.10
CA ASP A 238 -8.67 14.16 -7.74
C ASP A 238 -9.90 13.41 -7.23
N PHE A 239 -10.17 13.53 -5.92
CA PHE A 239 -11.31 12.88 -5.28
C PHE A 239 -12.21 13.95 -4.69
N ARG A 240 -13.35 14.16 -5.32
CA ARG A 240 -14.37 15.14 -4.93
C ARG A 240 -15.76 14.58 -5.20
N MET A 241 -16.71 15.11 -4.49
CA MET A 241 -18.12 14.80 -4.72
C MET A 241 -18.55 15.28 -6.10
N MET A 242 -19.17 14.39 -6.88
CA MET A 242 -19.75 14.64 -8.20
C MET A 242 -21.24 14.43 -8.13
N ASP A 243 -21.98 14.91 -9.16
CA ASP A 243 -23.41 14.66 -9.26
C ASP A 243 -23.68 13.16 -9.33
N LYS A 244 -24.49 12.66 -8.41
CA LYS A 244 -24.76 11.23 -8.22
C LYS A 244 -25.57 10.63 -9.36
N GLU A 245 -26.61 11.32 -9.80
CA GLU A 245 -27.52 10.83 -10.84
C GLU A 245 -26.83 10.83 -12.20
N LEU A 246 -26.10 11.91 -12.50
CA LEU A 246 -25.28 11.99 -13.71
C LEU A 246 -24.19 10.91 -13.72
N SER A 247 -23.51 10.71 -12.59
CA SER A 247 -22.49 9.68 -12.44
C SER A 247 -23.08 8.26 -12.66
N ARG A 248 -24.27 7.97 -12.14
CA ARG A 248 -24.97 6.71 -12.38
C ARG A 248 -25.30 6.51 -13.85
N LYS A 249 -25.82 7.55 -14.50
CA LYS A 249 -26.18 7.53 -15.93
C LYS A 249 -24.96 7.24 -16.80
N GLU A 250 -23.86 7.98 -16.60
CA GLU A 250 -22.63 7.82 -17.38
C GLU A 250 -21.95 6.48 -17.17
N LEU A 251 -22.03 5.91 -15.96
CA LEU A 251 -21.51 4.58 -15.63
C LEU A 251 -22.48 3.44 -15.93
N SER A 252 -23.67 3.75 -16.49
CA SER A 252 -24.75 2.78 -16.74
C SER A 252 -25.13 1.96 -15.51
N LEU A 253 -25.15 2.60 -14.34
CA LEU A 253 -25.58 2.00 -13.09
C LEU A 253 -27.10 2.18 -12.90
N PRO A 254 -27.80 1.20 -12.33
CA PRO A 254 -29.23 1.27 -12.13
C PRO A 254 -29.63 2.24 -11.00
N ASP A 255 -30.87 2.70 -11.03
CA ASP A 255 -31.47 3.45 -9.91
C ASP A 255 -31.88 2.50 -8.77
N LYS A 256 -30.87 2.07 -8.01
CA LYS A 256 -30.96 1.16 -6.85
C LYS A 256 -30.02 1.63 -5.76
N HIS A 257 -30.07 0.99 -4.58
CA HIS A 257 -29.03 1.16 -3.58
C HIS A 257 -27.77 0.43 -4.01
N ILE A 258 -26.70 1.19 -4.26
CA ILE A 258 -25.45 0.69 -4.82
C ILE A 258 -24.43 0.46 -3.71
N ILE A 259 -24.07 -0.80 -3.50
CA ILE A 259 -22.94 -1.21 -2.70
C ILE A 259 -21.72 -1.31 -3.61
N LEU A 260 -20.66 -0.56 -3.31
CA LEU A 260 -19.41 -0.58 -4.06
C LEU A 260 -18.38 -1.44 -3.34
N PHE A 261 -17.72 -2.32 -4.10
CA PHE A 261 -16.57 -3.07 -3.60
C PHE A 261 -15.43 -3.01 -4.62
N GLY A 262 -14.27 -2.55 -4.17
CA GLY A 262 -13.11 -2.39 -5.02
C GLY A 262 -11.81 -2.87 -4.39
N ALA A 263 -10.98 -3.53 -5.20
CA ALA A 263 -9.63 -3.94 -4.80
C ALA A 263 -8.74 -4.13 -6.02
N ALA A 264 -7.42 -4.09 -5.83
CA ALA A 264 -6.47 -4.43 -6.91
C ALA A 264 -6.75 -5.83 -7.47
N ARG A 265 -7.13 -6.78 -6.59
CA ARG A 265 -7.67 -8.11 -6.93
C ARG A 265 -8.84 -8.41 -6.00
N ILE A 266 -10.05 -8.46 -6.55
CA ILE A 266 -11.31 -8.61 -5.80
C ILE A 266 -11.39 -9.98 -5.10
N ASP A 267 -10.99 -11.05 -5.80
CA ASP A 267 -11.00 -12.44 -5.32
C ASP A 267 -9.77 -12.83 -4.51
N ASP A 268 -9.00 -11.86 -4.02
CA ASP A 268 -7.97 -12.12 -3.02
C ASP A 268 -8.63 -12.40 -1.66
N PRO A 269 -8.36 -13.57 -1.05
CA PRO A 269 -8.98 -13.94 0.23
C PRO A 269 -8.80 -12.87 1.31
N ILE A 270 -7.68 -12.13 1.29
CA ILE A 270 -7.42 -11.08 2.27
C ILE A 270 -8.40 -9.90 2.16
N LYS A 271 -8.97 -9.68 0.96
CA LYS A 271 -9.94 -8.60 0.68
C LYS A 271 -11.35 -8.92 1.12
N GLY A 272 -11.63 -10.19 1.40
CA GLY A 272 -12.83 -10.61 2.10
C GLY A 272 -14.15 -10.43 1.34
N VAL A 273 -14.15 -10.45 -0.01
CA VAL A 273 -15.38 -10.33 -0.81
C VAL A 273 -16.45 -11.35 -0.40
N GLU A 274 -16.05 -12.53 0.04
CA GLU A 274 -16.99 -13.58 0.49
C GLU A 274 -17.79 -13.16 1.74
N TYR A 275 -17.20 -12.33 2.63
CA TYR A 275 -17.91 -11.78 3.79
C TYR A 275 -18.96 -10.76 3.36
N LEU A 276 -18.65 -9.92 2.37
CA LEU A 276 -19.61 -9.00 1.79
C LEU A 276 -20.80 -9.78 1.18
N LEU A 277 -20.51 -10.79 0.34
CA LEU A 277 -21.57 -11.60 -0.29
C LEU A 277 -22.42 -12.32 0.76
N ARG A 278 -21.80 -12.81 1.83
CA ARG A 278 -22.52 -13.41 2.96
C ARG A 278 -23.41 -12.39 3.68
N ALA A 279 -22.91 -11.19 3.91
CA ALA A 279 -23.69 -10.11 4.54
C ALA A 279 -24.90 -9.73 3.70
N ILE A 280 -24.73 -9.61 2.37
CA ILE A 280 -25.86 -9.32 1.45
C ILE A 280 -26.92 -10.45 1.51
N ARG A 281 -26.51 -11.73 1.51
CA ARG A 281 -27.46 -12.85 1.66
C ARG A 281 -28.23 -12.76 2.97
N LEU A 282 -27.55 -12.47 4.08
CA LEU A 282 -28.20 -12.32 5.39
C LEU A 282 -29.22 -11.17 5.43
N LEU A 283 -28.92 -10.04 4.77
CA LEU A 283 -29.87 -8.93 4.67
C LEU A 283 -31.15 -9.32 3.95
N ILE A 284 -31.01 -10.10 2.87
CA ILE A 284 -32.13 -10.60 2.07
C ILE A 284 -32.92 -11.66 2.86
N GLU A 285 -32.28 -12.68 3.40
CA GLU A 285 -32.90 -13.78 4.16
C GLU A 285 -33.65 -13.27 5.38
N LYS A 286 -33.11 -12.28 6.09
CA LYS A 286 -33.76 -11.64 7.23
C LYS A 286 -34.82 -10.61 6.84
N LYS A 287 -35.09 -10.43 5.54
CA LYS A 287 -36.06 -9.43 4.99
C LYS A 287 -35.76 -8.00 5.50
N GLN A 288 -34.50 -7.69 5.83
CA GLN A 288 -34.13 -6.37 6.27
C GLN A 288 -34.02 -5.41 5.09
N PHE A 289 -33.78 -5.94 3.87
CA PHE A 289 -33.73 -5.16 2.65
C PHE A 289 -34.23 -5.95 1.44
N PRO A 290 -35.06 -5.34 0.55
CA PRO A 290 -35.54 -5.99 -0.67
C PRO A 290 -34.41 -6.28 -1.64
N GLN A 291 -34.32 -7.53 -2.13
CA GLN A 291 -33.24 -7.97 -3.05
C GLN A 291 -33.21 -7.16 -4.35
N ASP A 292 -34.38 -6.82 -4.89
CA ASP A 292 -34.52 -6.07 -6.14
C ASP A 292 -34.09 -4.61 -6.03
N LYS A 293 -34.00 -4.05 -4.82
CA LYS A 293 -33.53 -2.71 -4.52
C LYS A 293 -32.00 -2.61 -4.34
N LEU A 294 -31.30 -3.74 -4.25
CA LEU A 294 -29.84 -3.76 -4.08
C LEU A 294 -29.12 -3.99 -5.41
N HIS A 295 -27.98 -3.33 -5.56
CA HIS A 295 -27.05 -3.52 -6.67
C HIS A 295 -25.62 -3.52 -6.18
N LEU A 296 -24.80 -4.45 -6.67
CA LEU A 296 -23.37 -4.54 -6.33
C LEU A 296 -22.54 -4.05 -7.49
N ALA A 297 -21.81 -2.94 -7.30
CA ALA A 297 -20.82 -2.47 -8.24
C ALA A 297 -19.42 -2.97 -7.83
N LEU A 298 -18.67 -3.51 -8.78
CA LEU A 298 -17.35 -4.11 -8.55
C LEU A 298 -16.30 -3.48 -9.45
N PHE A 299 -15.15 -3.11 -8.88
CA PHE A 299 -13.99 -2.71 -9.68
C PHE A 299 -12.69 -3.35 -9.20
N GLY A 300 -11.81 -3.68 -10.15
CA GLY A 300 -10.55 -4.38 -9.89
C GLY A 300 -10.36 -5.61 -10.75
N LYS A 301 -9.26 -6.33 -10.57
CA LYS A 301 -9.03 -7.60 -11.27
C LYS A 301 -9.73 -8.75 -10.56
N ILE A 302 -10.23 -9.72 -11.32
CA ILE A 302 -10.72 -11.01 -10.82
C ILE A 302 -9.90 -12.11 -11.49
N LYS A 303 -9.36 -13.02 -10.70
CA LYS A 303 -8.59 -14.16 -11.22
C LYS A 303 -9.51 -15.30 -11.71
N TYR A 304 -10.64 -15.49 -11.00
CA TYR A 304 -11.62 -16.52 -11.28
C TYR A 304 -13.01 -15.89 -11.45
N PRO A 305 -13.28 -15.20 -12.59
CA PRO A 305 -14.49 -14.39 -12.74
C PRO A 305 -15.78 -15.22 -12.65
N GLU A 306 -15.88 -16.36 -13.31
CA GLU A 306 -17.07 -17.20 -13.28
C GLU A 306 -17.45 -17.61 -11.86
N LYS A 307 -16.47 -18.06 -11.07
CA LYS A 307 -16.70 -18.49 -9.69
C LYS A 307 -17.25 -17.35 -8.83
N LEU A 308 -16.69 -16.16 -8.96
CA LEU A 308 -17.11 -15.01 -8.13
C LEU A 308 -18.44 -14.43 -8.63
N LEU A 309 -18.54 -14.11 -9.92
CA LEU A 309 -19.69 -13.41 -10.46
C LEU A 309 -20.99 -14.24 -10.35
N ASN A 310 -20.92 -15.55 -10.56
CA ASN A 310 -22.07 -16.44 -10.39
C ASN A 310 -22.49 -16.62 -8.93
N SER A 311 -21.68 -16.21 -7.95
CA SER A 311 -21.99 -16.31 -6.52
C SER A 311 -22.69 -15.06 -5.97
N ILE A 312 -22.83 -13.99 -6.76
CA ILE A 312 -23.42 -12.72 -6.33
C ILE A 312 -24.93 -12.87 -6.21
N PRO A 313 -25.52 -12.56 -5.04
CA PRO A 313 -26.95 -12.80 -4.79
C PRO A 313 -27.88 -11.68 -5.27
N VAL A 314 -27.37 -10.60 -5.84
CA VAL A 314 -28.12 -9.42 -6.32
C VAL A 314 -27.69 -9.04 -7.73
N SER A 315 -28.39 -8.11 -8.37
CA SER A 315 -27.90 -7.53 -9.64
C SER A 315 -26.55 -6.87 -9.44
N TYR A 316 -25.66 -6.96 -10.43
CA TYR A 316 -24.30 -6.40 -10.32
C TYR A 316 -23.80 -5.76 -11.61
N THR A 317 -22.85 -4.85 -11.47
CA THR A 317 -22.04 -4.31 -12.56
C THR A 317 -20.56 -4.54 -12.25
N TYR A 318 -19.85 -5.21 -13.16
CA TYR A 318 -18.39 -5.37 -13.07
C TYR A 318 -17.69 -4.42 -14.03
N LEU A 319 -16.95 -3.46 -13.49
CA LEU A 319 -16.31 -2.36 -14.22
C LEU A 319 -14.85 -2.66 -14.59
N GLY A 320 -14.32 -3.83 -14.20
CA GLY A 320 -12.93 -4.15 -14.45
C GLY A 320 -11.95 -3.29 -13.67
N ARG A 321 -10.71 -3.20 -14.13
CA ARG A 321 -9.69 -2.33 -13.52
C ARG A 321 -9.92 -0.87 -13.95
N ILE A 322 -10.07 0.00 -12.98
CA ILE A 322 -10.16 1.45 -13.21
C ILE A 322 -8.79 2.05 -12.86
N GLY A 323 -8.16 2.69 -13.83
CA GLY A 323 -6.88 3.40 -13.67
C GLY A 323 -7.03 4.92 -13.72
N ASP A 324 -8.17 5.39 -14.17
CA ASP A 324 -8.52 6.81 -14.25
C ASP A 324 -9.12 7.28 -12.92
N THR A 325 -8.47 8.24 -12.29
CA THR A 325 -8.87 8.81 -11.01
C THR A 325 -10.21 9.54 -11.09
N ASN A 326 -10.50 10.23 -12.21
CA ASN A 326 -11.77 10.92 -12.39
C ASN A 326 -12.93 9.93 -12.48
N LYS A 327 -12.76 8.85 -13.24
CA LYS A 327 -13.75 7.75 -13.33
C LYS A 327 -13.93 7.06 -11.98
N LEU A 328 -12.88 6.93 -11.18
CA LEU A 328 -12.95 6.34 -9.84
C LEU A 328 -13.69 7.26 -8.86
N SER A 329 -13.43 8.59 -8.92
CA SER A 329 -14.15 9.60 -8.15
C SER A 329 -15.65 9.60 -8.50
N GLN A 330 -15.97 9.50 -9.79
CA GLN A 330 -17.33 9.38 -10.29
C GLN A 330 -18.03 8.11 -9.77
N LEU A 331 -17.31 6.98 -9.75
CA LEU A 331 -17.87 5.71 -9.26
C LEU A 331 -18.15 5.77 -7.74
N TYR A 332 -17.27 6.36 -6.95
CA TYR A 332 -17.55 6.60 -5.53
C TYR A 332 -18.75 7.52 -5.34
N SER A 333 -18.86 8.60 -6.13
CA SER A 333 -20.00 9.52 -6.03
C SER A 333 -21.33 8.88 -6.43
N ALA A 334 -21.31 7.92 -7.36
CA ALA A 334 -22.49 7.16 -7.79
C ALA A 334 -22.98 6.14 -6.74
N ALA A 335 -22.09 5.64 -5.89
CA ALA A 335 -22.39 4.62 -4.89
C ALA A 335 -23.00 5.22 -3.61
N ASP A 336 -23.81 4.43 -2.90
CA ASP A 336 -24.34 4.81 -1.60
C ASP A 336 -23.39 4.42 -0.48
N VAL A 337 -22.81 3.22 -0.60
CA VAL A 337 -21.93 2.64 0.40
C VAL A 337 -20.73 1.97 -0.30
N THR A 338 -19.53 2.19 0.20
CA THR A 338 -18.38 1.37 -0.16
C THR A 338 -17.99 0.45 0.98
N VAL A 339 -17.65 -0.80 0.65
CA VAL A 339 -17.30 -1.80 1.67
C VAL A 339 -15.85 -2.23 1.53
N SER A 340 -15.10 -2.17 2.62
CA SER A 340 -13.80 -2.82 2.78
C SER A 340 -13.94 -3.97 3.78
N ALA A 341 -14.11 -5.18 3.27
CA ALA A 341 -14.18 -6.39 4.09
C ALA A 341 -12.79 -7.03 4.31
N SER A 342 -11.72 -6.25 4.18
CA SER A 342 -10.35 -6.73 4.31
C SER A 342 -10.01 -7.12 5.74
N PHE A 343 -9.34 -8.28 5.89
CA PHE A 343 -8.78 -8.69 7.18
C PHE A 343 -7.63 -7.82 7.63
N TYR A 344 -6.88 -7.28 6.67
CA TYR A 344 -5.75 -6.39 6.88
C TYR A 344 -5.79 -5.28 5.87
N GLU A 345 -5.76 -4.06 6.35
CA GLU A 345 -5.40 -2.86 5.60
C GLU A 345 -4.38 -2.10 6.43
N THR A 346 -3.22 -1.84 5.87
CA THR A 346 -2.22 -1.02 6.55
C THR A 346 -2.69 0.42 6.71
N PHE A 347 -3.53 0.87 5.79
CA PHE A 347 -4.18 2.18 5.83
C PHE A 347 -5.66 2.07 5.42
N GLY A 348 -5.96 1.88 4.12
CA GLY A 348 -7.32 1.84 3.57
C GLY A 348 -7.60 3.01 2.63
N GLN A 349 -6.81 3.16 1.58
CA GLN A 349 -6.95 4.27 0.62
C GLN A 349 -8.35 4.37 0.03
N THR A 350 -8.98 3.24 -0.31
CA THR A 350 -10.35 3.21 -0.85
C THR A 350 -11.39 3.83 0.09
N LEU A 351 -11.14 3.81 1.39
CA LEU A 351 -12.06 4.39 2.38
C LEU A 351 -11.99 5.92 2.38
N ILE A 352 -10.78 6.49 2.38
CA ILE A 352 -10.62 7.95 2.32
C ILE A 352 -11.03 8.52 0.97
N GLU A 353 -10.80 7.78 -0.13
CA GLU A 353 -11.26 8.14 -1.47
C GLU A 353 -12.80 8.19 -1.53
N ALA A 354 -13.46 7.18 -0.97
CA ALA A 354 -14.92 7.13 -0.87
C ALA A 354 -15.49 8.28 -0.05
N GLN A 355 -14.92 8.55 1.13
CA GLN A 355 -15.35 9.67 1.98
C GLN A 355 -15.22 11.02 1.26
N ALA A 356 -14.12 11.25 0.56
CA ALA A 356 -13.92 12.48 -0.22
C ALA A 356 -14.94 12.66 -1.34
N CYS A 357 -15.52 11.58 -1.84
CA CYS A 357 -16.55 11.57 -2.88
C CYS A 357 -17.98 11.51 -2.31
N GLY A 358 -18.17 11.59 -1.00
CA GLY A 358 -19.49 11.54 -0.35
C GLY A 358 -20.09 10.13 -0.24
N CYS A 359 -19.32 9.07 -0.52
CA CYS A 359 -19.75 7.67 -0.36
C CYS A 359 -19.47 7.20 1.07
N ILE A 360 -20.45 6.59 1.72
CA ILE A 360 -20.32 6.11 3.11
C ILE A 360 -19.44 4.85 3.14
N PRO A 361 -18.29 4.86 3.83
CA PRO A 361 -17.45 3.68 3.95
C PRO A 361 -17.94 2.76 5.09
N VAL A 362 -17.87 1.46 4.86
CA VAL A 362 -18.09 0.42 5.86
C VAL A 362 -16.91 -0.51 5.89
N SER A 363 -16.33 -0.75 7.07
CA SER A 363 -15.21 -1.69 7.22
C SER A 363 -15.26 -2.43 8.56
N PHE A 364 -14.39 -3.43 8.69
CA PHE A 364 -14.08 -3.98 10.01
C PHE A 364 -13.32 -2.95 10.85
N GLY A 365 -13.61 -2.88 12.15
CA GLY A 365 -12.93 -2.01 13.11
C GLY A 365 -11.56 -2.53 13.54
N ASN A 366 -10.71 -2.93 12.58
CA ASN A 366 -9.39 -3.47 12.83
C ASN A 366 -8.34 -2.87 11.88
N SER A 367 -7.06 -3.07 12.20
CA SER A 367 -5.91 -2.61 11.41
C SER A 367 -5.97 -1.10 11.07
N GLY A 368 -5.30 -0.64 10.00
CA GLY A 368 -5.25 0.78 9.64
C GLY A 368 -6.57 1.39 9.23
N GLN A 369 -7.56 0.59 8.83
CA GLN A 369 -8.90 1.10 8.50
C GLN A 369 -9.65 1.66 9.71
N ALA A 370 -9.32 1.21 10.94
CA ALA A 370 -9.88 1.73 12.17
C ALA A 370 -9.46 3.19 12.47
N ASP A 371 -8.35 3.66 11.89
CA ASP A 371 -7.93 5.06 12.01
C ASP A 371 -8.77 6.01 11.16
N ILE A 372 -9.43 5.49 10.11
CA ILE A 372 -10.17 6.28 9.13
C ILE A 372 -11.63 6.43 9.53
N ILE A 373 -12.25 5.34 10.01
CA ILE A 373 -13.69 5.30 10.28
C ILE A 373 -13.95 5.49 11.76
N ARG A 374 -14.73 6.51 12.08
CA ARG A 374 -15.39 6.70 13.38
C ARG A 374 -16.82 6.23 13.25
N HIS A 375 -17.16 5.15 13.98
CA HIS A 375 -18.45 4.50 13.89
C HIS A 375 -19.63 5.47 14.08
N LYS A 376 -20.58 5.48 13.15
CA LYS A 376 -21.75 6.35 13.09
C LYS A 376 -21.48 7.86 12.95
N GLU A 377 -20.21 8.28 12.74
CA GLU A 377 -19.87 9.68 12.46
C GLU A 377 -19.53 9.88 10.98
N ASN A 378 -18.63 9.04 10.46
CA ASN A 378 -18.16 9.13 9.09
C ASN A 378 -18.11 7.78 8.36
N GLY A 379 -18.78 6.76 8.94
CA GLY A 379 -18.91 5.43 8.38
C GLY A 379 -19.51 4.42 9.36
#